data_4e5dd3b89e17351c92b1ba187b6ab6b5
#
_entry.id   4e5dd3b89e17351c92b1ba187b6ab6b5
#
_cell.length_a   1.000
_cell.length_b   1.000
_cell.length_c   1.000
_cell.angle_alpha   90.00
_cell.angle_beta   90.00
_cell.angle_gamma   90.00
#
_symmetry.space_group_name_H-M   'P 1'
#
loop_
_entity.id
_entity.type
_entity.pdbx_description
1 polymer ?
#
loop_
_entity_poly.entity_id
_entity_poly.type
_entity_poly.pdbx_seq_one_letter_code
_entity_poly.pdbx_strand_id
1 'polypeptide(L)'
;MIDKNRKKTLTVISLGVGVQSSTMLLMAAKGELPEVDCAIFADTGYEPKSVYNYLNLLKKIVKFPIYQVSKGNIKDDMVNSIKNNTKFPTAPFFTQNAITGKKGMLRRQCTFDYKIQPIRKKLRELCDVGYKKRFPKDKYIEQWIGISTDEIQRMKPARDPYILNRHPLIEANMSRQDCINWMKKNEFPLPEKSACIMCPYHNDAYWHFMKTERPSEFADAVEFDKSIRTGAKNIKDNLYLHKSCKNLDEVEFNKKENDKQLDMFNNECEGLCSI
;
A
#
# COMPACT_ATOMS: atom_id res chain seq x y z
N MET A 1 9.11 -13.98 -19.67
CA MET A 1 9.81 -15.21 -19.19
C MET A 1 11.24 -14.82 -18.81
N ILE A 2 11.70 -15.22 -17.64
CA ILE A 2 13.13 -15.06 -17.28
C ILE A 2 13.91 -16.12 -18.04
N ASP A 3 15.06 -15.71 -18.61
CA ASP A 3 16.02 -16.61 -19.23
C ASP A 3 16.43 -17.69 -18.20
N LYS A 4 16.34 -18.97 -18.60
CA LYS A 4 16.64 -20.13 -17.74
C LYS A 4 18.08 -20.13 -17.18
N ASN A 5 18.97 -19.34 -17.79
CA ASN A 5 20.37 -19.21 -17.38
C ASN A 5 20.60 -18.20 -16.24
N ARG A 6 19.56 -17.51 -15.76
CA ARG A 6 19.70 -16.51 -14.69
C ARG A 6 19.58 -17.16 -13.31
N LYS A 7 20.48 -16.78 -12.40
CA LYS A 7 20.50 -17.26 -11.02
C LYS A 7 19.57 -16.41 -10.13
N LYS A 8 18.67 -17.08 -9.40
CA LYS A 8 17.90 -16.42 -8.32
C LYS A 8 18.86 -16.00 -7.20
N THR A 9 18.83 -14.73 -6.84
CA THR A 9 19.70 -14.16 -5.80
C THR A 9 18.97 -13.94 -4.49
N LEU A 10 17.68 -13.60 -4.55
CA LEU A 10 16.88 -13.26 -3.38
C LEU A 10 15.41 -13.64 -3.63
N THR A 11 14.77 -14.20 -2.63
CA THR A 11 13.29 -14.38 -2.57
C THR A 11 12.75 -13.47 -1.50
N VAL A 12 11.87 -12.53 -1.85
CA VAL A 12 11.38 -11.50 -0.93
C VAL A 12 9.86 -11.37 -0.97
N ILE A 13 9.24 -11.24 0.21
CA ILE A 13 7.82 -10.89 0.32
C ILE A 13 7.67 -9.37 0.33
N SER A 14 6.87 -8.84 -0.60
CA SER A 14 6.37 -7.48 -0.53
C SER A 14 5.21 -7.44 0.46
N LEU A 15 5.49 -6.97 1.68
CA LEU A 15 4.56 -7.00 2.79
C LEU A 15 3.74 -5.71 2.87
N GLY A 16 2.43 -5.82 2.61
CA GLY A 16 1.50 -4.69 2.78
C GLY A 16 0.83 -4.63 4.16
N VAL A 17 1.01 -5.68 4.99
CA VAL A 17 0.36 -5.82 6.31
C VAL A 17 -1.17 -5.91 6.23
N GLY A 18 -1.74 -6.21 5.06
CA GLY A 18 -3.15 -6.58 4.88
C GLY A 18 -3.34 -8.09 4.95
N VAL A 19 -4.59 -8.56 4.79
CA VAL A 19 -4.95 -9.98 4.93
C VAL A 19 -4.10 -10.87 4.04
N GLN A 20 -4.08 -10.63 2.73
CA GLN A 20 -3.41 -11.53 1.77
C GLN A 20 -1.89 -11.58 2.01
N SER A 21 -1.24 -10.42 2.12
CA SER A 21 0.21 -10.38 2.31
C SER A 21 0.66 -10.94 3.65
N SER A 22 -0.15 -10.79 4.70
CA SER A 22 0.11 -11.37 6.02
C SER A 22 -0.12 -12.88 6.03
N THR A 23 -1.17 -13.38 5.36
CA THR A 23 -1.40 -14.82 5.20
C THR A 23 -0.22 -15.45 4.47
N MET A 24 0.20 -14.89 3.34
CA MET A 24 1.35 -15.38 2.57
C MET A 24 2.64 -15.41 3.42
N LEU A 25 2.90 -14.37 4.21
CA LEU A 25 4.03 -14.29 5.14
C LEU A 25 3.99 -15.41 6.18
N LEU A 26 2.83 -15.61 6.80
CA LEU A 26 2.64 -16.60 7.87
C LEU A 26 2.68 -18.04 7.32
N MET A 27 2.14 -18.30 6.14
CA MET A 27 2.25 -19.58 5.44
C MET A 27 3.72 -19.91 5.12
N ALA A 28 4.49 -18.93 4.64
CA ALA A 28 5.93 -19.12 4.44
C ALA A 28 6.67 -19.42 5.75
N ALA A 29 6.33 -18.72 6.85
CA ALA A 29 6.91 -18.95 8.16
C ALA A 29 6.57 -20.33 8.74
N LYS A 30 5.41 -20.91 8.38
CA LYS A 30 4.99 -22.28 8.76
C LYS A 30 5.54 -23.37 7.83
N GLY A 31 6.21 -23.02 6.74
CA GLY A 31 6.71 -23.99 5.75
C GLY A 31 5.64 -24.52 4.79
N GLU A 32 4.46 -23.90 4.73
CA GLU A 32 3.39 -24.24 3.77
C GLU A 32 3.63 -23.63 2.39
N LEU A 33 4.52 -22.64 2.31
CA LEU A 33 5.06 -22.07 1.07
C LEU A 33 6.59 -22.25 1.05
N PRO A 34 7.24 -22.13 -0.11
CA PRO A 34 8.69 -22.20 -0.20
C PRO A 34 9.39 -21.19 0.71
N GLU A 35 10.66 -21.44 1.03
CA GLU A 35 11.47 -20.54 1.85
C GLU A 35 11.65 -19.18 1.19
N VAL A 36 11.67 -18.15 2.03
CA VAL A 36 11.92 -16.75 1.68
C VAL A 36 13.08 -16.20 2.50
N ASP A 37 13.89 -15.34 1.88
CA ASP A 37 15.03 -14.73 2.56
C ASP A 37 14.60 -13.62 3.52
N CYS A 38 13.56 -12.84 3.14
CA CYS A 38 13.05 -11.73 3.94
C CYS A 38 11.69 -11.23 3.46
N ALA A 39 11.10 -10.33 4.26
CA ALA A 39 9.98 -9.49 3.84
C ALA A 39 10.36 -8.01 3.91
N ILE A 40 9.73 -7.17 3.08
CA ILE A 40 9.93 -5.72 3.08
C ILE A 40 8.59 -5.03 3.20
N PHE A 41 8.43 -4.24 4.27
CA PHE A 41 7.31 -3.32 4.48
C PHE A 41 7.74 -1.90 4.12
N ALA A 42 7.01 -1.27 3.19
CA ALA A 42 7.22 0.13 2.85
C ALA A 42 6.31 1.02 3.67
N ASP A 43 6.90 1.73 4.62
CA ASP A 43 6.24 2.63 5.52
C ASP A 43 6.10 4.03 4.90
N THR A 44 4.87 4.50 4.77
CA THR A 44 4.57 5.87 4.31
C THR A 44 4.71 6.92 5.41
N GLY A 45 4.96 6.49 6.66
CA GLY A 45 4.97 7.34 7.84
C GLY A 45 3.59 7.82 8.28
N TYR A 46 2.52 7.40 7.60
CA TYR A 46 1.15 7.84 7.88
C TYR A 46 0.12 6.70 7.79
N GLU A 47 0.52 5.50 8.21
CA GLU A 47 -0.39 4.36 8.34
C GLU A 47 -1.13 4.43 9.70
N PRO A 48 -2.33 3.81 9.85
CA PRO A 48 -3.02 3.69 11.14
C PRO A 48 -2.17 2.97 12.21
N LYS A 49 -2.36 3.31 13.49
CA LYS A 49 -1.65 2.64 14.60
C LYS A 49 -1.82 1.13 14.60
N SER A 50 -2.99 0.63 14.20
CA SER A 50 -3.26 -0.81 14.10
C SER A 50 -2.33 -1.52 13.12
N VAL A 51 -1.95 -0.88 12.01
CA VAL A 51 -1.01 -1.42 11.01
C VAL A 51 0.37 -1.61 11.64
N TYR A 52 0.87 -0.61 12.39
CA TYR A 52 2.16 -0.71 13.08
C TYR A 52 2.13 -1.78 14.18
N ASN A 53 1.05 -1.85 14.96
CA ASN A 53 0.89 -2.86 16.00
C ASN A 53 0.90 -4.27 15.39
N TYR A 54 0.21 -4.45 14.27
CA TYR A 54 0.16 -5.73 13.58
C TYR A 54 1.50 -6.09 12.94
N LEU A 55 2.21 -5.12 12.34
CA LEU A 55 3.57 -5.31 11.85
C LEU A 55 4.51 -5.79 12.96
N ASN A 56 4.41 -5.19 14.15
CA ASN A 56 5.21 -5.58 15.31
C ASN A 56 4.87 -6.99 15.79
N LEU A 57 3.62 -7.41 15.71
CA LEU A 57 3.20 -8.79 15.98
C LEU A 57 3.85 -9.75 14.96
N LEU A 58 3.76 -9.44 13.66
CA LEU A 58 4.36 -10.27 12.61
C LEU A 58 5.88 -10.43 12.80
N LYS A 59 6.59 -9.35 13.18
CA LYS A 59 8.03 -9.38 13.47
C LYS A 59 8.40 -10.32 14.64
N LYS A 60 7.46 -10.59 15.57
CA LYS A 60 7.67 -11.53 16.69
C LYS A 60 7.40 -12.98 16.29
N ILE A 61 6.54 -13.20 15.30
CA ILE A 61 6.10 -14.54 14.90
C ILE A 61 7.07 -15.16 13.90
N VAL A 62 7.53 -14.39 12.90
CA VAL A 62 8.35 -14.93 11.82
C VAL A 62 9.84 -14.94 12.20
N LYS A 63 10.57 -15.94 11.72
CA LYS A 63 12.01 -16.11 12.01
C LYS A 63 12.93 -15.40 11.02
N PHE A 64 12.45 -15.11 9.80
CA PHE A 64 13.22 -14.36 8.82
C PHE A 64 13.00 -12.84 8.99
N PRO A 65 13.95 -12.00 8.55
CA PRO A 65 13.88 -10.56 8.78
C PRO A 65 12.72 -9.90 8.04
N ILE A 66 12.04 -8.97 8.72
CA ILE A 66 11.10 -8.02 8.11
C ILE A 66 11.75 -6.64 8.12
N TYR A 67 12.19 -6.18 6.95
CA TYR A 67 12.76 -4.85 6.80
C TYR A 67 11.64 -3.81 6.66
N GLN A 68 11.72 -2.75 7.44
CA GLN A 68 10.88 -1.58 7.31
C GLN A 68 11.66 -0.51 6.57
N VAL A 69 11.16 -0.06 5.42
CA VAL A 69 11.79 0.98 4.58
C VAL A 69 10.85 2.17 4.45
N SER A 70 11.39 3.38 4.43
CA SER A 70 10.60 4.60 4.30
C SER A 70 11.33 5.62 3.43
N LYS A 71 10.56 6.46 2.77
CA LYS A 71 11.02 7.70 2.12
C LYS A 71 10.89 8.91 3.05
N GLY A 72 10.10 8.77 4.10
CA GLY A 72 9.70 9.85 5.01
C GLY A 72 8.19 9.80 5.29
N ASN A 73 7.66 10.81 5.95
CA ASN A 73 6.25 10.93 6.25
C ASN A 73 5.52 11.63 5.11
N ILE A 74 4.61 10.93 4.44
CA ILE A 74 3.89 11.45 3.27
C ILE A 74 3.00 12.68 3.61
N LYS A 75 2.40 12.73 4.83
CA LYS A 75 1.64 13.89 5.32
C LYS A 75 2.54 15.12 5.42
N ASP A 76 3.65 14.97 6.12
CA ASP A 76 4.60 16.06 6.35
C ASP A 76 5.19 16.58 5.04
N ASP A 77 5.58 15.68 4.13
CA ASP A 77 6.10 16.05 2.82
C ASP A 77 5.10 16.87 2.00
N MET A 78 3.79 16.52 2.05
CA MET A 78 2.74 17.25 1.36
C MET A 78 2.51 18.64 1.98
N VAL A 79 2.36 18.72 3.29
CA VAL A 79 2.16 19.99 4.01
C VAL A 79 3.36 20.92 3.81
N ASN A 80 4.58 20.39 3.95
CA ASN A 80 5.81 21.16 3.78
C ASN A 80 5.99 21.62 2.33
N SER A 81 5.55 20.82 1.34
CA SER A 81 5.64 21.22 -0.06
C SER A 81 4.76 22.44 -0.38
N ILE A 82 3.59 22.54 0.25
CA ILE A 82 2.72 23.73 0.15
C ILE A 82 3.38 24.94 0.81
N LYS A 83 3.84 24.79 2.07
CA LYS A 83 4.49 25.87 2.82
C LYS A 83 5.71 26.42 2.10
N ASN A 84 6.51 25.58 1.49
CA ASN A 84 7.77 25.93 0.82
C ASN A 84 7.62 26.16 -0.67
N ASN A 85 6.40 26.11 -1.23
CA ASN A 85 6.11 26.22 -2.67
C ASN A 85 6.99 25.28 -3.54
N THR A 86 7.19 24.03 -3.07
CA THR A 86 7.95 23.01 -3.78
C THR A 86 7.03 22.04 -4.51
N LYS A 87 7.60 21.05 -5.22
CA LYS A 87 6.81 20.04 -5.94
C LYS A 87 5.94 19.24 -4.96
N PHE A 88 4.63 19.26 -5.16
CA PHE A 88 3.67 18.54 -4.34
C PHE A 88 3.73 17.01 -4.63
N PRO A 89 3.92 16.17 -3.59
CA PRO A 89 3.80 14.71 -3.73
C PRO A 89 2.33 14.35 -4.01
N THR A 90 2.02 13.79 -5.17
CA THR A 90 0.62 13.54 -5.54
C THR A 90 0.12 12.20 -5.04
N ALA A 91 -1.03 12.23 -4.36
CA ALA A 91 -1.91 11.10 -4.14
C ALA A 91 -3.21 11.29 -4.95
N PRO A 92 -4.07 10.27 -5.10
CA PRO A 92 -5.26 10.37 -5.94
C PRO A 92 -6.38 11.19 -5.27
N PHE A 93 -6.06 12.41 -4.84
CA PHE A 93 -7.02 13.33 -4.25
C PHE A 93 -8.10 13.70 -5.25
N PHE A 94 -9.33 13.80 -4.77
CA PHE A 94 -10.41 14.38 -5.54
C PHE A 94 -10.15 15.87 -5.73
N THR A 95 -10.50 16.38 -6.92
CA THR A 95 -10.30 17.78 -7.25
C THR A 95 -11.62 18.43 -7.63
N GLN A 96 -11.76 19.71 -7.34
CA GLN A 96 -12.86 20.53 -7.81
C GLN A 96 -12.35 21.90 -8.22
N ASN A 97 -12.65 22.28 -9.45
CA ASN A 97 -12.34 23.61 -9.95
C ASN A 97 -13.24 24.64 -9.27
N ALA A 98 -12.64 25.66 -8.65
CA ALA A 98 -13.37 26.67 -7.86
C ALA A 98 -14.32 27.53 -8.70
N ILE A 99 -14.06 27.71 -10.02
CA ILE A 99 -14.84 28.55 -10.93
C ILE A 99 -15.91 27.74 -11.63
N THR A 100 -15.53 26.60 -12.22
CA THR A 100 -16.43 25.81 -13.08
C THR A 100 -17.18 24.72 -12.32
N GLY A 101 -16.78 24.41 -11.08
CA GLY A 101 -17.31 23.29 -10.31
C GLY A 101 -16.93 21.90 -10.83
N LYS A 102 -16.16 21.82 -11.92
CA LYS A 102 -15.76 20.55 -12.54
C LYS A 102 -14.94 19.72 -11.56
N LYS A 103 -15.34 18.46 -11.40
CA LYS A 103 -14.66 17.49 -10.53
C LYS A 103 -13.69 16.61 -11.32
N GLY A 104 -12.64 16.14 -10.65
CA GLY A 104 -11.64 15.24 -11.19
C GLY A 104 -10.89 14.50 -10.08
N MET A 105 -9.78 13.87 -10.44
CA MET A 105 -8.90 13.18 -9.50
C MET A 105 -7.44 13.32 -9.96
N LEU A 106 -6.53 13.50 -9.01
CA LEU A 106 -5.09 13.52 -9.29
C LEU A 106 -4.57 12.11 -9.59
N ARG A 107 -3.44 12.06 -10.29
CA ARG A 107 -2.72 10.80 -10.54
C ARG A 107 -2.19 10.22 -9.23
N ARG A 108 -2.27 8.89 -9.10
CA ARG A 108 -1.72 8.13 -7.99
C ARG A 108 -0.21 7.97 -8.14
N GLN A 109 0.57 8.89 -7.58
CA GLN A 109 2.03 8.85 -7.57
C GLN A 109 2.59 8.33 -6.25
N CYS A 110 1.83 8.42 -5.15
CA CYS A 110 2.25 8.06 -3.81
C CYS A 110 2.75 6.61 -3.70
N THR A 111 2.11 5.65 -4.37
CA THR A 111 2.55 4.24 -4.39
C THR A 111 3.95 4.09 -4.95
N PHE A 112 4.25 4.77 -6.07
CA PHE A 112 5.57 4.70 -6.66
C PHE A 112 6.62 5.33 -5.75
N ASP A 113 6.35 6.54 -5.25
CA ASP A 113 7.33 7.33 -4.51
C ASP A 113 7.58 6.79 -3.09
N TYR A 114 6.55 6.33 -2.39
CA TYR A 114 6.65 5.95 -0.97
C TYR A 114 6.67 4.44 -0.74
N LYS A 115 6.31 3.62 -1.74
CA LYS A 115 6.33 2.15 -1.60
C LYS A 115 7.31 1.50 -2.57
N ILE A 116 7.14 1.69 -3.88
CA ILE A 116 7.96 0.99 -4.88
C ILE A 116 9.43 1.42 -4.84
N GLN A 117 9.72 2.71 -4.83
CA GLN A 117 11.11 3.20 -4.81
C GLN A 117 11.88 2.78 -3.56
N PRO A 118 11.37 2.93 -2.32
CA PRO A 118 12.05 2.43 -1.13
C PRO A 118 12.32 0.93 -1.16
N ILE A 119 11.34 0.11 -1.61
CA ILE A 119 11.52 -1.33 -1.75
C ILE A 119 12.62 -1.63 -2.77
N ARG A 120 12.61 -1.01 -3.95
CA ARG A 120 13.64 -1.19 -4.97
C ARG A 120 15.05 -0.84 -4.46
N LYS A 121 15.16 0.23 -3.70
CA LYS A 121 16.43 0.62 -3.06
C LYS A 121 16.91 -0.48 -2.11
N LYS A 122 16.01 -1.02 -1.27
CA LYS A 122 16.35 -2.09 -0.33
C LYS A 122 16.69 -3.41 -1.04
N LEU A 123 15.96 -3.79 -2.07
CA LEU A 123 16.26 -4.98 -2.87
C LEU A 123 17.67 -4.92 -3.46
N ARG A 124 18.07 -3.77 -3.98
CA ARG A 124 19.42 -3.57 -4.53
C ARG A 124 20.50 -3.61 -3.45
N GLU A 125 20.24 -3.01 -2.29
CA GLU A 125 21.11 -3.05 -1.12
C GLU A 125 21.35 -4.50 -0.65
N LEU A 126 20.29 -5.31 -0.53
CA LEU A 126 20.36 -6.72 -0.13
C LEU A 126 21.11 -7.61 -1.14
N CYS A 127 21.25 -7.14 -2.37
CA CYS A 127 22.02 -7.82 -3.42
C CYS A 127 23.40 -7.17 -3.64
N ASP A 128 23.86 -6.27 -2.78
CA ASP A 128 25.14 -5.53 -2.90
C ASP A 128 25.27 -4.74 -4.21
N VAL A 129 24.13 -4.31 -4.79
CA VAL A 129 24.11 -3.52 -6.03
C VAL A 129 23.79 -2.06 -5.70
N GLY A 130 24.79 -1.19 -5.88
CA GLY A 130 24.62 0.26 -5.65
C GLY A 130 23.49 0.87 -6.49
N TYR A 131 22.83 1.90 -5.96
CA TYR A 131 21.61 2.50 -6.54
C TYR A 131 21.74 2.90 -8.02
N LYS A 132 22.90 3.41 -8.46
CA LYS A 132 23.17 3.84 -9.84
C LYS A 132 23.88 2.77 -10.69
N LYS A 133 24.26 1.62 -10.12
CA LYS A 133 24.95 0.56 -10.86
C LYS A 133 23.95 -0.30 -11.64
N ARG A 134 24.34 -0.85 -12.77
CA ARG A 134 23.52 -1.81 -13.50
C ARG A 134 23.39 -3.10 -12.69
N PHE A 135 22.18 -3.65 -12.57
CA PHE A 135 21.97 -4.96 -11.96
C PHE A 135 22.59 -6.04 -12.85
N PRO A 136 23.29 -7.06 -12.29
CA PRO A 136 23.89 -8.15 -13.06
C PRO A 136 22.86 -8.86 -13.94
N LYS A 137 23.20 -9.10 -15.21
CA LYS A 137 22.26 -9.69 -16.18
C LYS A 137 21.96 -11.17 -15.89
N ASP A 138 22.90 -11.87 -15.30
CA ASP A 138 22.85 -13.28 -14.92
C ASP A 138 22.08 -13.54 -13.61
N LYS A 139 21.59 -12.48 -12.94
CA LYS A 139 20.90 -12.56 -11.65
C LYS A 139 19.49 -12.02 -11.72
N TYR A 140 18.61 -12.51 -10.82
CA TYR A 140 17.28 -11.94 -10.62
C TYR A 140 16.82 -12.08 -9.15
N ILE A 141 15.83 -11.27 -8.80
CA ILE A 141 15.12 -11.28 -7.50
C ILE A 141 13.73 -11.81 -7.74
N GLU A 142 13.29 -12.78 -6.97
CA GLU A 142 11.92 -13.24 -6.94
C GLU A 142 11.15 -12.44 -5.88
N GLN A 143 10.17 -11.65 -6.31
CA GLN A 143 9.35 -10.81 -5.42
C GLN A 143 7.93 -11.38 -5.34
N TRP A 144 7.52 -11.78 -4.14
CA TRP A 144 6.20 -12.30 -3.89
C TRP A 144 5.23 -11.17 -3.57
N ILE A 145 4.08 -11.18 -4.23
CA ILE A 145 3.03 -10.19 -4.07
C ILE A 145 1.76 -10.89 -3.62
N GLY A 146 1.17 -10.42 -2.52
CA GLY A 146 -0.06 -10.97 -1.92
C GLY A 146 -1.30 -10.60 -2.72
N ILE A 147 -1.44 -11.15 -3.92
CA ILE A 147 -2.63 -11.07 -4.78
C ILE A 147 -3.33 -12.43 -4.72
N SER A 148 -4.62 -12.44 -4.38
CA SER A 148 -5.48 -13.61 -4.32
C SER A 148 -6.26 -13.82 -5.63
N THR A 149 -6.94 -14.96 -5.79
CA THR A 149 -7.63 -15.34 -7.04
C THR A 149 -8.73 -14.38 -7.45
N ASP A 150 -9.40 -13.74 -6.48
CA ASP A 150 -10.42 -12.71 -6.68
C ASP A 150 -9.85 -11.37 -7.17
N GLU A 151 -8.52 -11.20 -7.17
CA GLU A 151 -7.80 -10.00 -7.62
C GLU A 151 -6.83 -10.27 -8.78
N ILE A 152 -7.02 -11.34 -9.53
CA ILE A 152 -6.08 -11.79 -10.59
C ILE A 152 -5.82 -10.71 -11.65
N GLN A 153 -6.78 -9.82 -11.90
CA GLN A 153 -6.65 -8.68 -12.81
C GLN A 153 -5.57 -7.67 -12.39
N ARG A 154 -5.12 -7.72 -11.14
CA ARG A 154 -4.04 -6.86 -10.60
C ARG A 154 -2.64 -7.40 -10.91
N MET A 155 -2.53 -8.65 -11.38
CA MET A 155 -1.24 -9.23 -11.73
C MET A 155 -0.60 -8.46 -12.88
N LYS A 156 0.62 -8.02 -12.67
CA LYS A 156 1.44 -7.36 -13.70
C LYS A 156 2.89 -7.80 -13.58
N PRO A 157 3.62 -7.89 -14.70
CA PRO A 157 5.04 -8.13 -14.66
C PRO A 157 5.75 -6.94 -13.97
N ALA A 158 6.89 -7.23 -13.32
CA ALA A 158 7.71 -6.17 -12.77
C ALA A 158 8.27 -5.28 -13.88
N ARG A 159 8.36 -3.97 -13.63
CA ARG A 159 8.99 -3.02 -14.57
C ARG A 159 10.50 -3.21 -14.69
N ASP A 160 11.13 -3.63 -13.60
CA ASP A 160 12.56 -3.87 -13.56
C ASP A 160 12.87 -5.26 -14.09
N PRO A 161 13.73 -5.40 -15.12
CA PRO A 161 14.03 -6.69 -15.75
C PRO A 161 14.78 -7.67 -14.85
N TYR A 162 15.23 -7.24 -13.67
CA TYR A 162 15.87 -8.08 -12.66
C TYR A 162 14.93 -8.53 -11.55
N ILE A 163 13.63 -8.13 -11.59
CA ILE A 163 12.60 -8.57 -10.64
C ILE A 163 11.61 -9.49 -11.35
N LEU A 164 11.32 -10.64 -10.74
CA LEU A 164 10.25 -11.54 -11.12
C LEU A 164 9.15 -11.47 -10.07
N ASN A 165 7.98 -10.96 -10.44
CA ASN A 165 6.81 -11.03 -9.58
C ASN A 165 6.26 -12.45 -9.57
N ARG A 166 6.02 -12.99 -8.37
CA ARG A 166 5.36 -14.26 -8.14
C ARG A 166 4.12 -14.04 -7.26
N HIS A 167 3.11 -14.87 -7.42
CA HIS A 167 1.84 -14.74 -6.74
C HIS A 167 1.46 -16.07 -6.04
N PRO A 168 2.11 -16.41 -4.91
CA PRO A 168 1.93 -17.72 -4.26
C PRO A 168 0.49 -18.04 -3.86
N LEU A 169 -0.32 -17.04 -3.51
CA LEU A 169 -1.74 -17.25 -3.16
C LEU A 169 -2.56 -17.68 -4.38
N ILE A 170 -2.26 -17.16 -5.58
CA ILE A 170 -2.89 -17.60 -6.83
C ILE A 170 -2.43 -19.03 -7.17
N GLU A 171 -1.15 -19.32 -7.02
CA GLU A 171 -0.60 -20.67 -7.23
C GLU A 171 -1.22 -21.69 -6.29
N ALA A 172 -1.55 -21.29 -5.04
CA ALA A 172 -2.26 -22.08 -4.05
C ALA A 172 -3.81 -22.05 -4.22
N ASN A 173 -4.32 -21.40 -5.29
CA ASN A 173 -5.74 -21.21 -5.57
C ASN A 173 -6.54 -20.61 -4.39
N MET A 174 -5.98 -19.63 -3.70
CA MET A 174 -6.59 -18.98 -2.54
C MET A 174 -7.25 -17.65 -2.91
N SER A 175 -8.52 -17.50 -2.54
CA SER A 175 -9.22 -16.22 -2.51
C SER A 175 -8.89 -15.43 -1.23
N ARG A 176 -9.34 -14.16 -1.16
CA ARG A 176 -9.24 -13.37 0.07
C ARG A 176 -9.98 -14.05 1.24
N GLN A 177 -11.14 -14.66 0.96
CA GLN A 177 -11.90 -15.39 1.99
C GLN A 177 -11.13 -16.61 2.49
N ASP A 178 -10.43 -17.33 1.60
CA ASP A 178 -9.58 -18.46 2.00
C ASP A 178 -8.41 -18.01 2.88
N CYS A 179 -7.82 -16.84 2.58
CA CYS A 179 -6.81 -16.23 3.44
C CYS A 179 -7.36 -15.93 4.85
N ILE A 180 -8.56 -15.36 4.95
CA ILE A 180 -9.23 -15.10 6.24
C ILE A 180 -9.50 -16.41 6.99
N ASN A 181 -10.02 -17.42 6.31
CA ASN A 181 -10.31 -18.73 6.89
C ASN A 181 -9.03 -19.42 7.37
N TRP A 182 -7.95 -19.35 6.59
CA TRP A 182 -6.65 -19.89 6.96
C TRP A 182 -6.09 -19.23 8.21
N MET A 183 -6.16 -17.90 8.30
CA MET A 183 -5.71 -17.15 9.48
C MET A 183 -6.52 -17.54 10.73
N LYS A 184 -7.85 -17.62 10.62
CA LYS A 184 -8.73 -18.05 11.72
C LYS A 184 -8.43 -19.49 12.17
N LYS A 185 -8.27 -20.41 11.22
CA LYS A 185 -7.93 -21.83 11.50
C LYS A 185 -6.60 -21.96 12.24
N ASN A 186 -5.65 -21.08 11.97
CA ASN A 186 -4.33 -21.07 12.58
C ASN A 186 -4.23 -20.12 13.79
N GLU A 187 -5.36 -19.60 14.29
CA GLU A 187 -5.46 -18.72 15.45
C GLU A 187 -4.66 -17.41 15.34
N PHE A 188 -4.42 -16.94 14.11
CA PHE A 188 -3.81 -15.65 13.89
C PHE A 188 -4.86 -14.54 13.90
N PRO A 189 -4.61 -13.41 14.58
CA PRO A 189 -5.50 -12.26 14.52
C PRO A 189 -5.57 -11.70 13.10
N LEU A 190 -6.76 -11.30 12.67
CA LEU A 190 -6.93 -10.67 11.37
C LEU A 190 -6.40 -9.24 11.38
N PRO A 191 -5.58 -8.85 10.39
CA PRO A 191 -5.18 -7.45 10.24
C PRO A 191 -6.36 -6.61 9.80
N GLU A 192 -6.32 -5.35 10.18
CA GLU A 192 -7.19 -4.35 9.61
C GLU A 192 -6.73 -3.93 8.19
N LYS A 193 -7.54 -3.12 7.53
CA LYS A 193 -7.19 -2.60 6.22
C LYS A 193 -5.91 -1.76 6.31
N SER A 194 -4.89 -2.13 5.56
CA SER A 194 -3.63 -1.39 5.48
C SER A 194 -3.73 -0.33 4.38
N ALA A 195 -4.01 0.89 4.79
CA ALA A 195 -4.02 2.06 3.90
C ALA A 195 -3.71 3.31 4.73
N CYS A 196 -2.98 4.28 4.15
CA CYS A 196 -2.67 5.54 4.82
C CYS A 196 -3.94 6.21 5.36
N ILE A 197 -3.86 6.86 6.51
CA ILE A 197 -4.99 7.58 7.15
C ILE A 197 -5.66 8.54 6.17
N MET A 198 -4.89 9.24 5.35
CA MET A 198 -5.36 10.22 4.36
C MET A 198 -5.78 9.62 3.01
N CYS A 199 -5.92 8.31 2.87
CA CYS A 199 -6.11 7.70 1.55
C CYS A 199 -7.48 8.07 0.94
N PRO A 200 -7.54 8.71 -0.25
CA PRO A 200 -8.82 9.06 -0.88
C PRO A 200 -9.64 7.85 -1.35
N TYR A 201 -9.05 6.65 -1.36
CA TYR A 201 -9.74 5.40 -1.67
C TYR A 201 -10.43 4.76 -0.46
N HIS A 202 -10.51 5.45 0.67
CA HIS A 202 -11.41 5.05 1.74
C HIS A 202 -12.86 5.23 1.29
N ASN A 203 -13.67 4.19 1.50
CA ASN A 203 -15.11 4.28 1.28
C ASN A 203 -15.81 4.94 2.48
N ASP A 204 -17.08 5.25 2.31
CA ASP A 204 -17.91 5.90 3.35
C ASP A 204 -17.96 5.05 4.63
N ALA A 205 -18.03 3.72 4.52
CA ALA A 205 -18.05 2.82 5.66
C ALA A 205 -16.75 2.91 6.48
N TYR A 206 -15.59 2.99 5.81
CA TYR A 206 -14.30 3.13 6.49
C TYR A 206 -14.13 4.53 7.12
N TRP A 207 -14.52 5.60 6.43
CA TRP A 207 -14.54 6.94 7.00
C TRP A 207 -15.46 7.02 8.22
N HIS A 208 -16.64 6.37 8.15
CA HIS A 208 -17.55 6.28 9.30
C HIS A 208 -16.89 5.52 10.45
N PHE A 209 -16.28 4.36 10.18
CA PHE A 209 -15.54 3.59 11.17
C PHE A 209 -14.44 4.43 11.83
N MET A 210 -13.64 5.16 11.04
CA MET A 210 -12.61 6.04 11.60
C MET A 210 -13.21 7.12 12.50
N LYS A 211 -14.34 7.71 12.10
CA LYS A 211 -15.02 8.76 12.87
C LYS A 211 -15.55 8.24 14.21
N THR A 212 -16.04 7.01 14.28
CA THR A 212 -16.62 6.41 15.49
C THR A 212 -15.61 5.69 16.36
N GLU A 213 -14.76 4.86 15.78
CA GLU A 213 -13.85 3.97 16.51
C GLU A 213 -12.43 4.52 16.67
N ARG A 214 -12.07 5.53 15.85
CA ARG A 214 -10.73 6.13 15.83
C ARG A 214 -10.77 7.64 15.70
N PRO A 215 -11.46 8.33 16.61
CA PRO A 215 -11.73 9.75 16.48
C PRO A 215 -10.46 10.62 16.38
N SER A 216 -9.34 10.21 16.99
CA SER A 216 -8.06 10.93 16.87
C SER A 216 -7.45 10.83 15.47
N GLU A 217 -7.49 9.64 14.82
CA GLU A 217 -7.01 9.45 13.46
C GLU A 217 -7.93 10.16 12.45
N PHE A 218 -9.25 10.16 12.70
CA PHE A 218 -10.20 10.90 11.89
C PHE A 218 -9.99 12.42 11.98
N ALA A 219 -9.80 12.94 13.19
CA ALA A 219 -9.51 14.37 13.40
C ALA A 219 -8.22 14.79 12.69
N ASP A 220 -7.18 13.94 12.73
CA ASP A 220 -5.93 14.16 12.01
C ASP A 220 -6.14 14.16 10.48
N ALA A 221 -6.98 13.27 9.96
CA ALA A 221 -7.36 13.27 8.54
C ALA A 221 -8.14 14.53 8.13
N VAL A 222 -9.03 15.03 8.99
CA VAL A 222 -9.78 16.29 8.78
C VAL A 222 -8.83 17.49 8.73
N GLU A 223 -7.88 17.57 9.66
CA GLU A 223 -6.87 18.64 9.67
C GLU A 223 -6.03 18.61 8.40
N PHE A 224 -5.60 17.42 8.01
CA PHE A 224 -4.85 17.23 6.78
C PHE A 224 -5.67 17.62 5.53
N ASP A 225 -6.94 17.18 5.42
CA ASP A 225 -7.84 17.54 4.32
C ASP A 225 -7.94 19.06 4.14
N LYS A 226 -8.08 19.80 5.24
CA LYS A 226 -8.12 21.26 5.25
C LYS A 226 -6.77 21.87 4.85
N SER A 227 -5.66 21.30 5.32
CA SER A 227 -4.31 21.84 5.08
C SER A 227 -3.86 21.75 3.63
N ILE A 228 -4.37 20.79 2.85
CA ILE A 228 -4.02 20.60 1.43
C ILE A 228 -5.01 21.23 0.46
N ARG A 229 -6.08 21.88 0.96
CA ARG A 229 -7.20 22.38 0.14
C ARG A 229 -6.74 23.17 -1.06
N THR A 230 -5.78 24.07 -0.86
CA THR A 230 -5.22 24.97 -1.87
C THR A 230 -3.72 25.11 -1.71
N GLY A 231 -3.06 25.75 -2.66
CA GLY A 231 -1.64 26.11 -2.57
C GLY A 231 -0.66 25.04 -3.04
N ALA A 232 -1.14 23.87 -3.46
CA ALA A 232 -0.26 22.85 -4.04
C ALA A 232 0.31 23.34 -5.40
N LYS A 233 1.64 23.39 -5.50
CA LYS A 233 2.34 23.91 -6.68
C LYS A 233 1.89 23.21 -7.96
N ASN A 234 1.52 23.97 -8.97
CA ASN A 234 1.01 23.52 -10.27
C ASN A 234 -0.36 22.82 -10.23
N ILE A 235 -1.10 22.89 -9.12
CA ILE A 235 -2.46 22.42 -9.01
C ILE A 235 -3.37 23.63 -8.75
N LYS A 236 -4.28 23.89 -9.69
CA LYS A 236 -5.20 25.05 -9.63
C LYS A 236 -6.52 24.73 -8.94
N ASP A 237 -6.90 23.45 -8.92
CA ASP A 237 -8.15 22.98 -8.34
C ASP A 237 -8.00 22.73 -6.85
N ASN A 238 -9.10 22.85 -6.11
CA ASN A 238 -9.17 22.47 -4.71
C ASN A 238 -9.03 20.96 -4.56
N LEU A 239 -8.28 20.50 -3.53
CA LEU A 239 -8.03 19.10 -3.23
C LEU A 239 -8.93 18.62 -2.08
N TYR A 240 -9.41 17.40 -2.16
CA TYR A 240 -10.29 16.76 -1.18
C TYR A 240 -9.94 15.29 -0.96
N LEU A 241 -10.11 14.82 0.27
CA LEU A 241 -9.97 13.39 0.57
C LEU A 241 -11.19 12.58 0.15
N HIS A 242 -12.38 13.21 0.13
CA HIS A 242 -13.62 12.51 -0.15
C HIS A 242 -14.20 12.83 -1.53
N LYS A 243 -14.81 11.84 -2.18
CA LYS A 243 -15.43 11.92 -3.53
C LYS A 243 -16.50 13.01 -3.67
N SER A 244 -17.13 13.41 -2.58
CA SER A 244 -18.13 14.49 -2.60
C SER A 244 -17.54 15.87 -2.89
N CYS A 245 -16.22 16.05 -2.70
CA CYS A 245 -15.53 17.34 -2.71
C CYS A 245 -16.13 18.32 -1.67
N LYS A 246 -16.39 17.82 -0.47
CA LYS A 246 -16.73 18.58 0.74
C LYS A 246 -15.59 18.43 1.74
N ASN A 247 -15.53 19.31 2.75
CA ASN A 247 -14.62 19.09 3.87
C ASN A 247 -14.97 17.78 4.56
N LEU A 248 -13.96 16.99 4.97
CA LEU A 248 -14.17 15.64 5.46
C LEU A 248 -15.08 15.59 6.71
N ASP A 249 -15.04 16.62 7.57
CA ASP A 249 -15.88 16.78 8.75
C ASP A 249 -17.35 17.10 8.43
N GLU A 250 -17.63 17.64 7.23
CA GLU A 250 -18.98 17.99 6.75
C GLU A 250 -19.64 16.84 5.96
N VAL A 251 -18.91 15.74 5.73
CA VAL A 251 -19.45 14.61 4.97
C VAL A 251 -20.36 13.75 5.84
N GLU A 252 -21.57 13.50 5.35
CA GLU A 252 -22.46 12.47 5.87
C GLU A 252 -22.12 11.14 5.21
N PHE A 253 -21.49 10.24 5.96
CA PHE A 253 -21.06 8.94 5.43
C PHE A 253 -22.21 7.97 5.32
N ASN A 254 -22.40 7.38 4.15
CA ASN A 254 -23.46 6.40 3.92
C ASN A 254 -23.08 5.04 4.52
N LYS A 255 -23.80 4.59 5.56
CA LYS A 255 -23.58 3.30 6.25
C LYS A 255 -23.94 2.07 5.39
N LYS A 256 -24.71 2.27 4.30
CA LYS A 256 -25.28 1.19 3.47
C LYS A 256 -24.62 1.03 2.09
N GLU A 257 -23.48 1.66 1.84
CA GLU A 257 -22.77 1.36 0.60
C GLU A 257 -22.34 -0.13 0.63
N ASN A 258 -23.13 -0.95 -0.07
CA ASN A 258 -22.92 -2.39 -0.19
C ASN A 258 -21.51 -2.67 -0.72
N ASP A 259 -20.78 -3.49 0.00
CA ASP A 259 -19.39 -3.90 -0.21
C ASP A 259 -19.06 -4.43 -1.61
N LYS A 260 -20.04 -4.82 -2.42
CA LYS A 260 -19.82 -5.53 -3.69
C LYS A 260 -19.23 -4.70 -4.83
N GLN A 261 -19.55 -3.39 -4.93
CA GLN A 261 -19.02 -2.52 -5.99
C GLN A 261 -17.74 -1.79 -5.57
N LEU A 262 -17.53 -1.66 -4.26
CA LEU A 262 -16.39 -0.99 -3.64
C LEU A 262 -15.22 -1.93 -3.35
N ASP A 263 -15.44 -3.25 -3.33
CA ASP A 263 -14.37 -4.24 -3.16
C ASP A 263 -13.30 -4.16 -4.25
N MET A 264 -13.65 -3.77 -5.48
CA MET A 264 -12.67 -3.58 -6.55
C MET A 264 -11.72 -2.41 -6.27
N PHE A 265 -12.17 -1.34 -5.58
CA PHE A 265 -11.34 -0.20 -5.19
C PHE A 265 -10.78 -0.33 -3.78
N ASN A 266 -11.43 -1.09 -2.89
CA ASN A 266 -10.99 -1.32 -1.51
C ASN A 266 -9.65 -2.05 -1.42
N ASN A 267 -9.30 -2.82 -2.43
CA ASN A 267 -8.10 -3.65 -2.45
C ASN A 267 -6.87 -2.98 -3.09
N GLU A 268 -7.01 -1.78 -3.66
CA GLU A 268 -5.92 -1.13 -4.40
C GLU A 268 -4.73 -0.67 -3.56
N CYS A 269 -4.84 -0.65 -2.24
CA CYS A 269 -3.75 -0.24 -1.35
C CYS A 269 -3.12 -1.37 -0.54
N GLU A 270 -3.70 -2.59 -0.54
CA GLU A 270 -3.06 -3.73 0.11
C GLU A 270 -1.85 -4.20 -0.70
N GLY A 271 -0.67 -3.76 -0.30
CA GLY A 271 0.60 -4.17 -0.87
C GLY A 271 0.74 -3.82 -2.35
N LEU A 272 1.85 -3.27 -2.74
CA LEU A 272 2.30 -2.99 -4.10
C LEU A 272 1.23 -3.11 -5.18
N CYS A 273 0.62 -2.01 -5.49
CA CYS A 273 0.03 -1.88 -6.80
C CYS A 273 1.16 -2.08 -7.81
N SER A 274 1.20 -3.23 -8.42
CA SER A 274 2.01 -3.44 -9.61
C SER A 274 1.53 -2.44 -10.66
N ILE A 275 2.29 -1.39 -10.87
CA ILE A 275 2.15 -0.47 -11.98
C ILE A 275 3.08 -0.94 -13.07
#